data_6c781b455ebacdeaa1476be6becfb241
#
_entry.id   6c781b455ebacdeaa1476be6becfb241
#
_cell.length_a   1.000
_cell.length_b   1.000
_cell.length_c   1.000
_cell.angle_alpha   90.00
_cell.angle_beta   90.00
_cell.angle_gamma   90.00
#
_symmetry.space_group_name_H-M   'P 1'
#
loop_
_entity.id
_entity.type
_entity.pdbx_description
1 polymer ?
#
loop_
_entity_poly.entity_id
_entity_poly.type
_entity_poly.pdbx_seq_one_letter_code
_entity_poly.pdbx_strand_id
1 'polypeptide(L)'
;MCYNLNMKIIFNFKQRCRTHGRQTVELHRQYGSENKMKRKLAFLLTLCFGWSVFFSGCGGTLPKPDGKLQVVCTIFPEYDWARQLTQGVDSVDLTLLVKNGTDLHSYQPSVKDIAAISRADVFCYVGGVSDTWVNDVLDTTENHTAKLVSMVDAAHADEEVLAEGMQDDDHHHDHDHDHDAEEETELDEHVWLSLRRAQLACAAMRDALCQADPSHAEAYQANYTAYAGQLQALDAEYQTMTETAERSTIVVADRFPFRYLAEDYGLTYYAAFPGCSAETEASFETIVFLSDKVKSLGLPCVLTMEGSNHSLAKTILENACTDGSILTLQSLQAVSQSEIDQGATYLSKMQENYSVLEKALNEGSRETWHN
;
A
#
# COMPACT_ATOMS: atom_id res chain seq x y z
N MET A 1 19.87 9.85 69.29
CA MET A 1 18.82 10.55 70.07
C MET A 1 17.59 9.72 69.87
N CYS A 2 17.33 8.73 70.63
CA CYS A 2 16.80 8.75 72.05
C CYS A 2 15.33 9.15 72.06
N TYR A 3 14.61 8.16 72.51
CA TYR A 3 13.43 8.07 73.42
C TYR A 3 12.11 7.92 72.71
N ASN A 4 11.19 7.02 72.97
CA ASN A 4 10.94 6.30 74.23
C ASN A 4 10.07 5.04 73.97
N LEU A 5 10.51 4.04 74.59
CA LEU A 5 9.93 2.77 74.96
C LEU A 5 8.95 2.94 76.12
N ASN A 6 8.01 1.99 76.26
CA ASN A 6 7.23 1.63 77.45
C ASN A 6 5.96 2.46 77.77
N MET A 7 4.86 1.79 77.65
CA MET A 7 3.97 1.39 78.76
C MET A 7 2.66 0.82 78.25
N LYS A 8 2.41 -0.45 78.51
CA LYS A 8 1.09 -0.98 78.93
C LYS A 8 1.04 -2.52 78.87
N ILE A 9 1.89 -3.10 79.69
CA ILE A 9 1.58 -4.40 80.27
C ILE A 9 1.08 -4.03 81.67
N ILE A 10 -0.16 -4.25 81.98
CA ILE A 10 -0.93 -4.42 83.23
C ILE A 10 -2.34 -3.92 82.93
N PHE A 11 -3.22 -4.76 82.47
CA PHE A 11 -4.66 -4.78 82.74
C PHE A 11 -5.29 -5.99 82.06
N ASN A 12 -5.08 -7.18 82.59
CA ASN A 12 -5.91 -8.32 82.24
C ASN A 12 -5.78 -9.46 83.23
N PHE A 13 -6.37 -9.27 84.39
CA PHE A 13 -6.57 -10.39 85.28
C PHE A 13 -7.81 -10.16 86.14
N LYS A 14 -8.99 -9.99 85.50
CA LYS A 14 -10.28 -10.07 86.26
C LYS A 14 -11.46 -10.11 85.25
N GLN A 15 -11.59 -11.22 84.54
CA GLN A 15 -12.91 -11.63 83.96
C GLN A 15 -12.84 -13.07 83.41
N ARG A 16 -12.46 -13.96 84.27
CA ARG A 16 -12.59 -15.37 83.98
C ARG A 16 -13.55 -15.94 84.98
N CYS A 17 -14.82 -15.90 84.80
CA CYS A 17 -15.93 -16.70 85.38
C CYS A 17 -17.26 -16.05 85.11
N ARG A 18 -17.80 -16.19 83.88
CA ARG A 18 -19.23 -16.07 83.54
C ARG A 18 -19.48 -16.19 82.04
N THR A 19 -19.17 -17.30 81.44
CA THR A 19 -19.61 -17.57 80.08
C THR A 19 -19.51 -19.06 79.70
N HIS A 20 -20.08 -19.95 80.50
CA HIS A 20 -20.20 -21.34 80.09
C HIS A 20 -21.61 -21.74 79.67
N GLY A 21 -22.54 -20.80 79.60
CA GLY A 21 -23.97 -21.05 79.23
C GLY A 21 -24.46 -20.43 77.93
N ARG A 22 -23.60 -19.68 77.20
CA ARG A 22 -23.98 -19.03 75.92
C ARG A 22 -23.32 -19.59 74.65
N GLN A 23 -22.34 -20.43 74.79
CA GLN A 23 -21.59 -20.93 73.63
C GLN A 23 -22.28 -22.05 72.83
N THR A 24 -23.16 -22.80 73.40
CA THR A 24 -23.87 -23.89 72.71
C THR A 24 -25.00 -23.47 71.80
N VAL A 25 -25.60 -22.30 72.01
CA VAL A 25 -26.71 -21.81 71.16
C VAL A 25 -26.17 -21.01 69.96
N GLU A 26 -25.01 -20.38 70.04
CA GLU A 26 -24.40 -19.67 68.91
C GLU A 26 -23.73 -20.62 67.91
N LEU A 27 -23.14 -21.77 68.37
CA LEU A 27 -22.57 -22.76 67.46
C LEU A 27 -23.60 -23.43 66.55
N HIS A 28 -24.81 -23.67 67.01
CA HIS A 28 -25.90 -24.20 66.18
C HIS A 28 -26.46 -23.20 65.18
N ARG A 29 -26.39 -21.93 65.47
CA ARG A 29 -26.87 -20.84 64.55
C ARG A 29 -25.81 -20.55 63.47
N GLN A 30 -24.55 -20.66 63.78
CA GLN A 30 -23.42 -20.48 62.83
C GLN A 30 -23.35 -21.64 61.87
N TYR A 31 -23.55 -22.90 62.31
CA TYR A 31 -23.49 -24.11 61.42
C TYR A 31 -24.65 -24.17 60.45
N GLY A 32 -25.85 -23.65 60.84
CA GLY A 32 -27.01 -23.56 59.94
C GLY A 32 -26.90 -22.45 58.89
N SER A 33 -26.11 -21.36 59.19
CA SER A 33 -25.87 -20.24 58.29
C SER A 33 -24.82 -20.56 57.23
N GLU A 34 -23.73 -21.29 57.61
CA GLU A 34 -22.70 -21.72 56.70
C GLU A 34 -23.20 -22.68 55.62
N ASN A 35 -24.05 -23.61 55.99
CA ASN A 35 -24.63 -24.57 55.02
C ASN A 35 -25.61 -23.91 54.06
N LYS A 36 -26.35 -22.84 54.46
CA LYS A 36 -27.19 -22.06 53.56
C LYS A 36 -26.37 -21.16 52.64
N MET A 37 -25.23 -20.65 53.10
CA MET A 37 -24.30 -19.85 52.33
C MET A 37 -23.51 -20.70 51.33
N LYS A 38 -23.05 -21.88 51.75
CA LYS A 38 -22.40 -22.88 50.85
C LYS A 38 -23.33 -23.38 49.77
N ARG A 39 -24.63 -23.61 50.08
CA ARG A 39 -25.65 -23.97 49.08
C ARG A 39 -25.98 -22.83 48.12
N LYS A 40 -26.02 -21.58 48.57
CA LYS A 40 -26.24 -20.42 47.71
C LYS A 40 -24.99 -20.13 46.86
N LEU A 41 -23.79 -20.31 47.39
CA LEU A 41 -22.54 -20.17 46.66
C LEU A 41 -22.36 -21.28 45.61
N ALA A 42 -22.75 -22.52 45.92
CA ALA A 42 -22.75 -23.63 44.96
C ALA A 42 -23.79 -23.41 43.83
N PHE A 43 -24.95 -22.82 44.14
CA PHE A 43 -25.98 -22.50 43.13
C PHE A 43 -25.57 -21.30 42.26
N LEU A 44 -24.85 -20.31 42.82
CA LEU A 44 -24.27 -19.20 42.03
C LEU A 44 -23.10 -19.66 41.14
N LEU A 45 -22.26 -20.54 41.64
CA LEU A 45 -21.15 -21.13 40.85
C LEU A 45 -21.66 -22.02 39.72
N THR A 46 -22.76 -22.79 39.90
CA THR A 46 -23.38 -23.58 38.81
C THR A 46 -24.09 -22.70 37.78
N LEU A 47 -24.69 -21.55 38.20
CA LEU A 47 -25.25 -20.57 37.24
C LEU A 47 -24.14 -19.85 36.44
N CYS A 48 -23.02 -19.49 37.07
CA CYS A 48 -21.87 -18.88 36.38
C CYS A 48 -21.17 -19.87 35.44
N PHE A 49 -21.08 -21.16 35.78
CA PHE A 49 -20.52 -22.20 34.91
C PHE A 49 -21.45 -22.55 33.74
N GLY A 50 -22.78 -22.50 33.94
CA GLY A 50 -23.75 -22.68 32.86
C GLY A 50 -23.76 -21.53 31.85
N TRP A 51 -23.38 -20.32 32.24
CA TRP A 51 -23.31 -19.16 31.35
C TRP A 51 -21.96 -19.04 30.63
N SER A 52 -20.87 -19.60 31.19
CA SER A 52 -19.55 -19.60 30.53
C SER A 52 -19.45 -20.62 29.39
N VAL A 53 -20.32 -21.62 29.29
CA VAL A 53 -20.34 -22.58 28.17
C VAL A 53 -21.04 -22.02 26.93
N PHE A 54 -21.85 -20.93 27.09
CA PHE A 54 -22.47 -20.26 25.93
C PHE A 54 -21.64 -19.14 25.32
N PHE A 55 -20.47 -18.78 25.92
CA PHE A 55 -19.54 -17.79 25.37
C PHE A 55 -18.26 -18.37 24.77
N SER A 56 -18.16 -19.69 24.62
CA SER A 56 -17.08 -20.34 23.87
C SER A 56 -17.53 -20.59 22.45
N GLY A 57 -17.50 -19.55 21.65
CA GLY A 57 -17.77 -19.67 20.23
C GLY A 57 -17.81 -18.30 19.58
N CYS A 58 -16.87 -18.08 18.76
CA CYS A 58 -16.68 -17.01 17.80
C CYS A 58 -15.64 -15.99 18.27
N GLY A 59 -14.42 -16.16 17.78
CA GLY A 59 -13.62 -15.04 17.34
C GLY A 59 -14.50 -14.27 16.36
N GLY A 60 -15.19 -13.25 16.84
CA GLY A 60 -16.14 -12.48 16.04
C GLY A 60 -15.36 -11.59 15.12
N THR A 61 -15.21 -11.96 13.85
CA THR A 61 -15.08 -11.01 12.78
C THR A 61 -16.20 -9.98 12.96
N LEU A 62 -15.86 -8.71 12.98
CA LEU A 62 -16.85 -7.63 13.02
C LEU A 62 -17.93 -7.89 11.96
N PRO A 63 -19.23 -7.68 12.25
CA PRO A 63 -20.27 -7.93 11.28
C PRO A 63 -19.97 -7.15 10.00
N LYS A 64 -19.85 -7.85 8.88
CA LYS A 64 -19.67 -7.21 7.58
C LYS A 64 -20.92 -6.41 7.26
N PRO A 65 -20.78 -5.14 6.86
CA PRO A 65 -21.91 -4.42 6.27
C PRO A 65 -22.37 -5.24 5.05
N ASP A 66 -23.63 -5.57 4.98
CA ASP A 66 -24.32 -6.17 3.83
C ASP A 66 -23.88 -7.58 3.35
N GLY A 67 -22.98 -8.28 4.04
CA GLY A 67 -22.55 -9.64 3.68
C GLY A 67 -21.74 -9.74 2.39
N LYS A 68 -21.25 -8.61 1.85
CA LYS A 68 -20.42 -8.56 0.64
C LYS A 68 -18.95 -8.84 0.95
N LEU A 69 -18.24 -9.38 -0.05
CA LEU A 69 -16.79 -9.50 -0.03
C LEU A 69 -16.16 -8.09 -0.04
N GLN A 70 -15.37 -7.77 0.97
CA GLN A 70 -14.72 -6.48 1.10
C GLN A 70 -13.31 -6.55 0.49
N VAL A 71 -13.10 -5.84 -0.60
CA VAL A 71 -11.78 -5.72 -1.26
C VAL A 71 -11.29 -4.29 -1.11
N VAL A 72 -10.14 -4.12 -0.49
CA VAL A 72 -9.52 -2.81 -0.25
C VAL A 72 -8.24 -2.74 -1.07
N CYS A 73 -8.02 -1.62 -1.75
CA CYS A 73 -6.87 -1.37 -2.61
C CYS A 73 -6.25 -0.03 -2.23
N THR A 74 -4.92 0.07 -2.20
CA THR A 74 -4.24 1.32 -1.87
C THR A 74 -4.31 2.31 -3.01
N ILE A 75 -3.92 1.92 -4.22
CA ILE A 75 -3.84 2.82 -5.39
C ILE A 75 -4.77 2.43 -6.54
N PHE A 76 -4.92 3.33 -7.49
CA PHE A 76 -5.81 3.15 -8.64
C PHE A 76 -5.53 1.90 -9.49
N PRO A 77 -4.29 1.52 -9.85
CA PRO A 77 -4.03 0.30 -10.61
C PRO A 77 -4.66 -0.93 -9.98
N GLU A 78 -4.43 -1.15 -8.69
CA GLU A 78 -5.00 -2.28 -7.92
C GLU A 78 -6.53 -2.24 -7.91
N TYR A 79 -7.09 -1.06 -7.68
CA TYR A 79 -8.53 -0.85 -7.64
C TYR A 79 -9.18 -1.17 -9.00
N ASP A 80 -8.57 -0.72 -10.11
CA ASP A 80 -9.10 -1.02 -11.43
C ASP A 80 -8.97 -2.51 -11.76
N TRP A 81 -7.84 -3.13 -11.45
CA TRP A 81 -7.67 -4.58 -11.62
C TRP A 81 -8.71 -5.37 -10.81
N ALA A 82 -8.94 -5.02 -9.53
CA ALA A 82 -9.99 -5.63 -8.74
C ALA A 82 -11.37 -5.45 -9.40
N ARG A 83 -11.68 -4.26 -9.95
CA ARG A 83 -12.91 -3.96 -10.67
C ARG A 83 -13.08 -4.86 -11.91
N GLN A 84 -12.00 -5.07 -12.68
CA GLN A 84 -12.01 -5.95 -13.85
C GLN A 84 -12.21 -7.41 -13.46
N LEU A 85 -11.49 -7.88 -12.44
CA LEU A 85 -11.54 -9.27 -11.98
C LEU A 85 -12.88 -9.64 -11.33
N THR A 86 -13.58 -8.68 -10.73
CA THR A 86 -14.86 -8.89 -10.04
C THR A 86 -16.07 -8.51 -10.89
N GLN A 87 -15.87 -8.22 -12.19
CA GLN A 87 -16.96 -7.83 -13.09
C GLN A 87 -18.08 -8.89 -13.11
N GLY A 88 -19.33 -8.44 -12.95
CA GLY A 88 -20.51 -9.32 -12.93
C GLY A 88 -20.74 -10.07 -11.62
N VAL A 89 -19.98 -9.78 -10.57
CA VAL A 89 -20.17 -10.32 -9.21
C VAL A 89 -20.67 -9.22 -8.28
N ASP A 90 -21.99 -9.13 -8.09
CA ASP A 90 -22.65 -8.04 -7.32
C ASP A 90 -22.37 -8.11 -5.80
N SER A 91 -21.86 -9.25 -5.33
CA SER A 91 -21.54 -9.47 -3.91
C SER A 91 -20.15 -8.97 -3.49
N VAL A 92 -19.50 -8.13 -4.29
CA VAL A 92 -18.20 -7.52 -3.97
C VAL A 92 -18.38 -6.04 -3.71
N ASP A 93 -17.66 -5.52 -2.74
CA ASP A 93 -17.54 -4.09 -2.43
C ASP A 93 -16.07 -3.68 -2.52
N LEU A 94 -15.77 -2.70 -3.38
CA LEU A 94 -14.41 -2.26 -3.67
C LEU A 94 -14.14 -0.91 -3.00
N THR A 95 -13.04 -0.81 -2.29
CA THR A 95 -12.60 0.44 -1.66
C THR A 95 -11.22 0.82 -2.18
N LEU A 96 -11.10 2.04 -2.73
CA LEU A 96 -9.83 2.69 -3.04
C LEU A 96 -9.44 3.61 -1.86
N LEU A 97 -8.21 3.53 -1.37
CA LEU A 97 -7.71 4.35 -0.26
C LEU A 97 -7.13 5.68 -0.74
N VAL A 98 -6.11 5.65 -1.58
CA VAL A 98 -5.44 6.85 -2.13
C VAL A 98 -6.31 7.45 -3.22
N LYS A 99 -6.84 8.65 -2.98
CA LYS A 99 -7.84 9.32 -3.85
C LYS A 99 -7.44 10.75 -4.17
N ASN A 100 -8.13 11.32 -5.16
CA ASN A 100 -8.14 12.75 -5.45
C ASN A 100 -6.77 13.34 -5.80
N GLY A 101 -5.91 12.59 -6.48
CA GLY A 101 -4.60 13.08 -6.87
C GLY A 101 -3.59 13.14 -5.73
N THR A 102 -3.84 12.44 -4.62
CA THR A 102 -2.86 12.30 -3.55
C THR A 102 -1.70 11.46 -4.05
N ASP A 103 -0.49 11.94 -3.85
CA ASP A 103 0.72 11.18 -4.14
C ASP A 103 0.88 10.03 -3.12
N LEU A 104 1.17 8.83 -3.61
CA LEU A 104 1.34 7.63 -2.80
C LEU A 104 2.41 7.83 -1.71
N HIS A 105 3.56 8.42 -2.08
CA HIS A 105 4.70 8.62 -1.18
C HIS A 105 4.41 9.59 -0.01
N SER A 106 3.35 10.39 -0.10
CA SER A 106 2.90 11.32 0.95
C SER A 106 1.64 10.84 1.68
N TYR A 107 1.08 9.71 1.28
CA TYR A 107 -0.18 9.22 1.83
C TYR A 107 -0.03 8.72 3.28
N GLN A 108 -0.99 9.10 4.11
CA GLN A 108 -1.13 8.60 5.48
C GLN A 108 -2.57 8.10 5.70
N PRO A 109 -2.76 6.86 6.18
CA PRO A 109 -4.09 6.30 6.33
C PRO A 109 -4.90 7.03 7.40
N SER A 110 -6.13 7.38 7.08
CA SER A 110 -7.07 7.91 8.07
C SER A 110 -7.64 6.78 8.95
N VAL A 111 -8.27 7.14 10.08
CA VAL A 111 -8.98 6.17 10.93
C VAL A 111 -10.04 5.38 10.15
N LYS A 112 -10.64 5.99 9.11
CA LYS A 112 -11.62 5.33 8.24
C LYS A 112 -10.94 4.28 7.36
N ASP A 113 -9.75 4.57 6.85
CA ASP A 113 -8.99 3.66 6.00
C ASP A 113 -8.50 2.46 6.81
N ILE A 114 -7.96 2.69 8.01
CA ILE A 114 -7.59 1.62 8.96
C ILE A 114 -8.81 0.73 9.27
N ALA A 115 -9.98 1.32 9.50
CA ALA A 115 -11.21 0.57 9.75
C ALA A 115 -11.71 -0.20 8.50
N ALA A 116 -11.42 0.25 7.28
CA ALA A 116 -11.71 -0.48 6.05
C ALA A 116 -10.77 -1.68 5.91
N ILE A 117 -9.46 -1.48 6.09
CA ILE A 117 -8.44 -2.55 6.06
C ILE A 117 -8.75 -3.63 7.10
N SER A 118 -9.10 -3.24 8.34
CA SER A 118 -9.45 -4.17 9.42
C SER A 118 -10.67 -5.07 9.12
N ARG A 119 -11.48 -4.71 8.13
CA ARG A 119 -12.66 -5.48 7.70
C ARG A 119 -12.49 -6.13 6.33
N ALA A 120 -11.38 -5.89 5.66
CA ALA A 120 -11.11 -6.43 4.34
C ALA A 120 -11.09 -7.97 4.34
N ASP A 121 -11.63 -8.57 3.29
CA ASP A 121 -11.43 -9.99 2.97
C ASP A 121 -10.21 -10.17 2.07
N VAL A 122 -9.97 -9.19 1.20
CA VAL A 122 -8.77 -9.06 0.36
C VAL A 122 -8.24 -7.64 0.52
N PHE A 123 -6.96 -7.52 0.81
CA PHE A 123 -6.28 -6.23 0.86
C PHE A 123 -5.09 -6.25 -0.10
N CYS A 124 -5.15 -5.37 -1.10
CA CYS A 124 -4.11 -5.17 -2.10
C CYS A 124 -3.37 -3.88 -1.77
N TYR A 125 -2.05 -3.94 -1.78
CA TYR A 125 -1.18 -2.82 -1.46
C TYR A 125 0.14 -2.92 -2.23
N VAL A 126 0.85 -1.82 -2.37
CA VAL A 126 2.09 -1.76 -3.14
C VAL A 126 3.19 -2.60 -2.49
N GLY A 127 3.47 -2.38 -1.21
CA GLY A 127 4.41 -3.18 -0.43
C GLY A 127 5.85 -2.64 -0.41
N GLY A 128 6.09 -1.44 -1.00
CA GLY A 128 7.39 -0.76 -0.97
C GLY A 128 7.51 0.25 0.18
N VAL A 129 8.44 1.18 0.03
CA VAL A 129 8.71 2.24 1.02
C VAL A 129 7.50 3.14 1.29
N SER A 130 6.66 3.35 0.28
CA SER A 130 5.43 4.16 0.39
C SER A 130 4.36 3.52 1.27
N ASP A 131 4.42 2.21 1.46
CA ASP A 131 3.42 1.42 2.19
C ASP A 131 3.93 0.89 3.53
N THR A 132 5.04 1.41 4.08
CA THR A 132 5.60 0.95 5.36
C THR A 132 4.59 0.99 6.51
N TRP A 133 3.65 1.95 6.48
CA TRP A 133 2.53 2.06 7.42
C TRP A 133 1.59 0.85 7.41
N VAL A 134 1.59 0.03 6.34
CA VAL A 134 0.73 -1.17 6.22
C VAL A 134 1.07 -2.18 7.31
N ASN A 135 2.35 -2.40 7.60
CA ASN A 135 2.79 -3.33 8.64
C ASN A 135 2.22 -2.94 10.01
N ASP A 136 2.29 -1.65 10.37
CA ASP A 136 1.75 -1.13 11.64
C ASP A 136 0.23 -1.33 11.73
N VAL A 137 -0.49 -1.15 10.62
CA VAL A 137 -1.94 -1.38 10.56
C VAL A 137 -2.25 -2.88 10.70
N LEU A 138 -1.55 -3.74 9.98
CA LEU A 138 -1.76 -5.19 10.03
C LEU A 138 -1.46 -5.77 11.42
N ASP A 139 -0.42 -5.29 12.09
CA ASP A 139 -0.06 -5.71 13.45
C ASP A 139 -1.10 -5.31 14.50
N THR A 140 -1.81 -4.23 14.27
CA THR A 140 -2.86 -3.74 15.18
C THR A 140 -4.26 -4.26 14.88
N THR A 141 -4.48 -4.87 13.70
CA THR A 141 -5.78 -5.41 13.31
C THR A 141 -6.01 -6.81 13.89
N GLU A 142 -7.23 -7.08 14.35
CA GLU A 142 -7.65 -8.42 14.78
C GLU A 142 -8.03 -9.34 13.60
N ASN A 143 -8.04 -8.81 12.37
CA ASN A 143 -8.41 -9.55 11.17
C ASN A 143 -7.20 -10.28 10.55
N HIS A 144 -6.91 -11.47 11.08
CA HIS A 144 -5.84 -12.34 10.54
C HIS A 144 -6.32 -13.26 9.40
N THR A 145 -7.52 -13.06 8.87
CA THR A 145 -8.11 -13.91 7.81
C THR A 145 -8.08 -13.26 6.43
N ALA A 146 -7.80 -11.96 6.35
CA ALA A 146 -7.66 -11.23 5.10
C ALA A 146 -6.60 -11.88 4.20
N LYS A 147 -6.89 -11.92 2.90
CA LYS A 147 -5.90 -12.28 1.88
C LYS A 147 -5.13 -11.03 1.51
N LEU A 148 -3.83 -11.06 1.76
CA LEU A 148 -2.92 -9.94 1.48
C LEU A 148 -2.29 -10.14 0.10
N VAL A 149 -2.25 -9.09 -0.70
CA VAL A 149 -1.60 -9.06 -2.02
C VAL A 149 -0.67 -7.85 -2.05
N SER A 150 0.62 -8.12 -1.84
CA SER A 150 1.68 -7.14 -2.05
C SER A 150 2.06 -7.14 -3.52
N MET A 151 2.06 -5.97 -4.17
CA MET A 151 2.42 -5.87 -5.58
C MET A 151 3.89 -6.10 -5.82
N VAL A 152 4.78 -5.56 -4.97
CA VAL A 152 6.23 -5.75 -5.12
C VAL A 152 6.60 -7.22 -5.02
N ASP A 153 5.95 -7.99 -4.11
CA ASP A 153 6.19 -9.43 -3.97
C ASP A 153 5.62 -10.20 -5.17
N ALA A 154 4.35 -9.93 -5.53
CA ALA A 154 3.66 -10.63 -6.61
C ALA A 154 4.30 -10.41 -7.97
N ALA A 155 4.83 -9.22 -8.19
CA ALA A 155 5.45 -8.81 -9.45
C ALA A 155 6.98 -8.95 -9.46
N HIS A 156 7.59 -9.43 -8.38
CA HIS A 156 9.03 -9.60 -8.23
C HIS A 156 9.79 -8.28 -8.51
N ALA A 157 9.56 -7.28 -7.65
CA ALA A 157 10.24 -6.00 -7.76
C ALA A 157 11.75 -6.16 -7.64
N ASP A 158 12.48 -5.34 -8.41
CA ASP A 158 13.94 -5.26 -8.37
C ASP A 158 14.37 -4.06 -7.50
N GLU A 159 15.62 -4.06 -7.06
CA GLU A 159 16.23 -2.94 -6.33
C GLU A 159 16.18 -1.65 -7.16
N GLU A 160 15.96 -0.49 -6.53
CA GLU A 160 15.98 0.81 -7.20
C GLU A 160 17.38 1.09 -7.76
N VAL A 161 17.46 1.66 -8.96
CA VAL A 161 18.71 1.97 -9.65
C VAL A 161 18.76 3.46 -9.98
N LEU A 162 19.81 4.12 -9.55
CA LEU A 162 20.11 5.48 -9.98
C LEU A 162 20.68 5.45 -11.40
N ALA A 163 19.96 6.08 -12.35
CA ALA A 163 20.45 6.26 -13.70
C ALA A 163 21.46 7.42 -13.79
N GLU A 164 22.32 7.38 -14.83
CA GLU A 164 23.33 8.43 -15.07
C GLU A 164 22.70 9.83 -15.12
N GLY A 165 23.16 10.73 -14.25
CA GLY A 165 22.72 12.11 -14.17
C GLY A 165 21.49 12.37 -13.31
N MET A 166 20.91 11.35 -12.70
CA MET A 166 19.91 11.55 -11.66
C MET A 166 20.54 12.19 -10.43
N GLN A 167 19.80 13.09 -9.83
CA GLN A 167 20.15 13.65 -8.54
C GLN A 167 19.80 12.63 -7.48
N ASP A 168 20.81 12.27 -6.66
CA ASP A 168 20.61 11.44 -5.48
C ASP A 168 19.96 12.25 -4.36
N ASP A 169 19.02 11.66 -3.62
CA ASP A 169 18.48 12.24 -2.42
C ASP A 169 19.54 12.10 -1.32
N ASP A 170 20.49 13.07 -1.26
CA ASP A 170 21.56 13.14 -0.26
C ASP A 170 20.98 13.26 1.14
N HIS A 171 20.49 12.16 1.69
CA HIS A 171 20.30 12.00 3.13
C HIS A 171 21.67 11.81 3.80
N HIS A 172 22.48 12.89 3.82
CA HIS A 172 23.63 12.98 4.70
C HIS A 172 23.16 12.87 6.17
N HIS A 173 22.97 11.66 6.61
CA HIS A 173 23.04 11.34 8.02
C HIS A 173 24.51 11.34 8.41
N ASP A 174 25.01 12.51 8.86
CA ASP A 174 26.24 12.66 9.63
C ASP A 174 26.06 11.86 10.96
N HIS A 175 26.20 10.56 10.88
CA HIS A 175 26.31 9.69 12.03
C HIS A 175 27.56 8.82 11.87
N ASP A 176 28.63 9.33 12.49
CA ASP A 176 29.79 8.55 12.93
C ASP A 176 29.30 7.42 13.86
N HIS A 177 28.85 6.30 13.30
CA HIS A 177 28.67 5.04 14.01
C HIS A 177 29.13 3.89 13.13
N ASP A 178 30.29 3.34 13.51
CA ASP A 178 30.73 2.02 13.12
C ASP A 178 29.64 0.97 13.47
N HIS A 179 28.76 0.68 12.53
CA HIS A 179 27.96 -0.52 12.50
C HIS A 179 27.95 -1.05 11.08
N ASP A 180 28.46 -2.28 10.92
CA ASP A 180 28.16 -3.13 9.76
C ASP A 180 26.65 -3.39 9.68
N ALA A 181 25.87 -2.36 9.32
CA ALA A 181 24.51 -2.50 8.84
C ALA A 181 24.64 -2.76 7.34
N GLU A 182 24.23 -3.93 6.89
CA GLU A 182 23.93 -4.15 5.46
C GLU A 182 22.93 -3.05 5.09
N GLU A 183 23.30 -2.16 4.17
CA GLU A 183 22.39 -1.18 3.60
C GLU A 183 21.27 -2.00 2.93
N GLU A 184 20.07 -1.99 3.52
CA GLU A 184 18.89 -2.59 2.88
C GLU A 184 18.62 -1.75 1.63
N THR A 185 18.92 -2.30 0.46
CA THR A 185 18.61 -1.67 -0.82
C THR A 185 17.09 -1.55 -0.97
N GLU A 186 16.62 -0.35 -1.26
CA GLU A 186 15.20 -0.10 -1.46
C GLU A 186 14.73 -0.73 -2.78
N LEU A 187 13.52 -1.30 -2.77
CA LEU A 187 12.91 -1.85 -3.98
C LEU A 187 12.23 -0.73 -4.76
N ASP A 188 12.39 -0.75 -6.09
CA ASP A 188 11.57 0.08 -6.96
C ASP A 188 10.13 -0.45 -6.98
N GLU A 189 9.25 0.27 -6.33
CA GLU A 189 7.87 -0.15 -6.09
C GLU A 189 6.92 0.05 -7.29
N HIS A 190 7.37 0.72 -8.38
CA HIS A 190 6.53 1.13 -9.51
C HIS A 190 6.20 0.01 -10.51
N VAL A 191 6.06 -1.21 -10.01
CA VAL A 191 5.83 -2.44 -10.79
C VAL A 191 4.58 -2.38 -11.68
N TRP A 192 3.58 -1.58 -11.31
CA TRP A 192 2.32 -1.44 -12.07
C TRP A 192 2.49 -0.75 -13.41
N LEU A 193 3.62 -0.06 -13.66
CA LEU A 193 3.91 0.57 -14.95
C LEU A 193 4.48 -0.42 -15.99
N SER A 194 4.78 -1.65 -15.61
CA SER A 194 5.05 -2.76 -16.50
C SER A 194 3.77 -3.56 -16.77
N LEU A 195 3.36 -3.69 -18.04
CA LEU A 195 2.23 -4.53 -18.43
C LEU A 195 2.48 -6.02 -18.13
N ARG A 196 3.75 -6.45 -18.12
CA ARG A 196 4.16 -7.82 -17.81
C ARG A 196 4.03 -8.09 -16.32
N ARG A 197 4.51 -7.17 -15.49
CA ARG A 197 4.41 -7.26 -14.01
C ARG A 197 2.96 -7.08 -13.54
N ALA A 198 2.18 -6.22 -14.17
CA ALA A 198 0.75 -6.07 -13.93
C ALA A 198 -0.03 -7.39 -14.10
N GLN A 199 0.35 -8.23 -15.07
CA GLN A 199 -0.28 -9.55 -15.24
C GLN A 199 0.02 -10.47 -14.05
N LEU A 200 1.22 -10.42 -13.47
CA LEU A 200 1.59 -11.20 -12.27
C LEU A 200 0.79 -10.72 -11.05
N ALA A 201 0.70 -9.41 -10.84
CA ALA A 201 -0.11 -8.83 -9.76
C ALA A 201 -1.60 -9.19 -9.90
N CYS A 202 -2.16 -9.09 -11.12
CA CYS A 202 -3.54 -9.52 -11.40
C CYS A 202 -3.75 -11.03 -11.13
N ALA A 203 -2.75 -11.88 -11.43
CA ALA A 203 -2.84 -13.31 -11.12
C ALA A 203 -2.88 -13.58 -9.62
N ALA A 204 -2.03 -12.90 -8.84
CA ALA A 204 -2.04 -13.00 -7.38
C ALA A 204 -3.36 -12.50 -6.77
N MET A 205 -3.88 -11.37 -7.29
CA MET A 205 -5.19 -10.84 -6.86
C MET A 205 -6.34 -11.80 -7.17
N ARG A 206 -6.37 -12.42 -8.37
CA ARG A 206 -7.34 -13.46 -8.72
C ARG A 206 -7.28 -14.62 -7.72
N ASP A 207 -6.10 -15.10 -7.37
CA ASP A 207 -5.93 -16.21 -6.44
C ASP A 207 -6.43 -15.84 -5.04
N ALA A 208 -6.18 -14.61 -4.59
CA ALA A 208 -6.69 -14.08 -3.34
C ALA A 208 -8.24 -14.00 -3.33
N LEU A 209 -8.84 -13.50 -4.42
CA LEU A 209 -10.29 -13.44 -4.60
C LEU A 209 -10.92 -14.84 -4.59
N CYS A 210 -10.35 -15.80 -5.32
CA CYS A 210 -10.83 -17.20 -5.33
C CYS A 210 -10.74 -17.86 -3.95
N GLN A 211 -9.72 -17.53 -3.14
CA GLN A 211 -9.57 -18.04 -1.79
C GLN A 211 -10.55 -17.38 -0.80
N ALA A 212 -10.83 -16.11 -0.96
CA ALA A 212 -11.73 -15.36 -0.09
C ALA A 212 -13.22 -15.65 -0.40
N ASP A 213 -13.52 -15.89 -1.67
CA ASP A 213 -14.87 -16.19 -2.17
C ASP A 213 -14.86 -17.35 -3.18
N PRO A 214 -14.75 -18.61 -2.70
CA PRO A 214 -14.74 -19.77 -3.57
C PRO A 214 -16.02 -19.97 -4.41
N SER A 215 -17.13 -19.34 -4.01
CA SER A 215 -18.41 -19.47 -4.71
C SER A 215 -18.41 -18.78 -6.09
N HIS A 216 -17.57 -17.77 -6.29
CA HIS A 216 -17.42 -17.04 -7.53
C HIS A 216 -16.06 -17.27 -8.22
N ALA A 217 -15.29 -18.27 -7.78
CA ALA A 217 -13.94 -18.53 -8.30
C ALA A 217 -13.90 -18.70 -9.83
N GLU A 218 -14.90 -19.34 -10.43
CA GLU A 218 -15.02 -19.49 -11.90
C GLU A 218 -15.16 -18.14 -12.61
N ALA A 219 -15.93 -17.21 -12.03
CA ALA A 219 -16.10 -15.88 -12.59
C ALA A 219 -14.79 -15.09 -12.52
N TYR A 220 -14.11 -15.10 -11.37
CA TYR A 220 -12.82 -14.43 -11.21
C TYR A 220 -11.76 -14.98 -12.16
N GLN A 221 -11.71 -16.30 -12.35
CA GLN A 221 -10.79 -16.93 -13.30
C GLN A 221 -11.09 -16.55 -14.74
N ALA A 222 -12.37 -16.52 -15.15
CA ALA A 222 -12.77 -16.14 -16.48
C ALA A 222 -12.46 -14.66 -16.78
N ASN A 223 -12.78 -13.78 -15.83
CA ASN A 223 -12.49 -12.34 -15.91
C ASN A 223 -10.98 -12.09 -16.01
N TYR A 224 -10.18 -12.75 -15.16
CA TYR A 224 -8.71 -12.68 -15.25
C TYR A 224 -8.21 -13.09 -16.62
N THR A 225 -8.68 -14.22 -17.16
CA THR A 225 -8.24 -14.71 -18.46
C THR A 225 -8.53 -13.71 -19.57
N ALA A 226 -9.72 -13.10 -19.56
CA ALA A 226 -10.10 -12.08 -20.51
C ALA A 226 -9.24 -10.80 -20.37
N TYR A 227 -9.02 -10.35 -19.15
CA TYR A 227 -8.24 -9.14 -18.86
C TYR A 227 -6.75 -9.32 -19.15
N ALA A 228 -6.17 -10.46 -18.78
CA ALA A 228 -4.78 -10.80 -19.11
C ALA A 228 -4.55 -10.79 -20.62
N GLY A 229 -5.52 -11.25 -21.43
CA GLY A 229 -5.46 -11.14 -22.88
C GLY A 229 -5.42 -9.70 -23.39
N GLN A 230 -6.12 -8.76 -22.73
CA GLN A 230 -6.05 -7.33 -23.07
C GLN A 230 -4.69 -6.71 -22.68
N LEU A 231 -4.15 -7.07 -21.52
CA LEU A 231 -2.81 -6.64 -21.10
C LEU A 231 -1.73 -7.13 -22.07
N GLN A 232 -1.82 -8.40 -22.50
CA GLN A 232 -0.89 -8.98 -23.48
C GLN A 232 -1.00 -8.31 -24.86
N ALA A 233 -2.20 -7.96 -25.29
CA ALA A 233 -2.39 -7.26 -26.55
C ALA A 233 -1.71 -5.88 -26.53
N LEU A 234 -1.90 -5.13 -25.45
CA LEU A 234 -1.27 -3.82 -25.30
C LEU A 234 0.26 -3.94 -25.14
N ASP A 235 0.77 -4.95 -24.41
CA ASP A 235 2.21 -5.25 -24.31
C ASP A 235 2.83 -5.50 -25.70
N ALA A 236 2.14 -6.26 -26.56
CA ALA A 236 2.59 -6.51 -27.94
C ALA A 236 2.57 -5.23 -28.80
N GLU A 237 1.61 -4.31 -28.58
CA GLU A 237 1.60 -3.01 -29.25
C GLU A 237 2.80 -2.16 -28.84
N TYR A 238 3.11 -2.05 -27.54
CA TYR A 238 4.29 -1.36 -27.03
C TYR A 238 5.57 -1.95 -27.61
N GLN A 239 5.73 -3.28 -27.58
CA GLN A 239 6.89 -3.97 -28.14
C GLN A 239 7.06 -3.62 -29.62
N THR A 240 6.00 -3.72 -30.41
CA THR A 240 6.05 -3.41 -31.85
C THR A 240 6.42 -1.95 -32.10
N MET A 241 5.83 -1.04 -31.33
CA MET A 241 6.08 0.39 -31.46
C MET A 241 7.55 0.72 -31.17
N THR A 242 8.11 0.20 -30.08
CA THR A 242 9.50 0.49 -29.70
C THR A 242 10.52 -0.17 -30.64
N GLU A 243 10.25 -1.39 -31.16
CA GLU A 243 11.10 -2.06 -32.16
C GLU A 243 11.16 -1.33 -33.50
N THR A 244 10.09 -0.60 -33.85
CA THR A 244 10.00 0.14 -35.11
C THR A 244 10.24 1.63 -34.99
N ALA A 245 10.42 2.12 -33.78
CA ALA A 245 10.64 3.54 -33.51
C ALA A 245 11.98 4.03 -34.06
N GLU A 246 12.04 5.31 -34.40
CA GLU A 246 13.26 5.96 -34.92
C GLU A 246 14.30 6.19 -33.83
N ARG A 247 13.85 6.25 -32.58
CA ARG A 247 14.68 6.48 -31.39
C ARG A 247 14.30 5.46 -30.31
N SER A 248 15.27 5.20 -29.43
CA SER A 248 15.07 4.38 -28.25
C SER A 248 15.41 5.11 -26.94
N THR A 249 15.58 6.44 -27.00
CA THR A 249 16.01 7.23 -25.83
C THR A 249 14.98 8.29 -25.50
N ILE A 250 14.68 8.43 -24.20
CA ILE A 250 13.80 9.46 -23.64
C ILE A 250 14.53 10.27 -22.56
N VAL A 251 14.13 11.54 -22.40
CA VAL A 251 14.55 12.39 -21.30
C VAL A 251 13.33 12.83 -20.50
N VAL A 252 13.36 12.62 -19.18
CA VAL A 252 12.26 12.96 -18.27
C VAL A 252 12.72 14.03 -17.29
N ALA A 253 12.11 15.20 -17.38
CA ALA A 253 12.38 16.33 -16.49
C ALA A 253 11.48 16.27 -15.25
N ASP A 254 11.54 15.17 -14.56
CA ASP A 254 10.71 14.86 -13.40
C ASP A 254 11.27 13.63 -12.66
N ARG A 255 10.54 13.11 -11.65
CA ARG A 255 10.76 11.76 -11.10
C ARG A 255 10.51 10.70 -12.18
N PHE A 256 11.15 9.56 -12.04
CA PHE A 256 11.10 8.50 -13.05
C PHE A 256 10.55 7.17 -12.51
N PRO A 257 9.26 7.03 -12.28
CA PRO A 257 8.65 5.76 -11.89
C PRO A 257 8.54 4.75 -13.05
N PHE A 258 8.98 5.09 -14.26
CA PHE A 258 8.76 4.32 -15.49
C PHE A 258 9.90 3.33 -15.82
N ARG A 259 10.75 2.99 -14.85
CA ARG A 259 11.91 2.12 -15.07
C ARG A 259 11.51 0.78 -15.69
N TYR A 260 10.56 0.08 -15.08
CA TYR A 260 10.11 -1.22 -15.60
C TYR A 260 9.51 -1.15 -17.01
N LEU A 261 8.77 -0.07 -17.29
CA LEU A 261 8.26 0.18 -18.64
C LEU A 261 9.43 0.39 -19.62
N ALA A 262 10.44 1.16 -19.25
CA ALA A 262 11.60 1.40 -20.09
C ALA A 262 12.39 0.11 -20.33
N GLU A 263 12.63 -0.70 -19.30
CA GLU A 263 13.33 -1.97 -19.38
C GLU A 263 12.57 -3.00 -20.23
N ASP A 264 11.25 -3.12 -20.04
CA ASP A 264 10.39 -4.04 -20.79
C ASP A 264 10.49 -3.86 -22.29
N TYR A 265 10.69 -2.62 -22.75
CA TYR A 265 10.69 -2.27 -24.17
C TYR A 265 12.04 -1.76 -24.68
N GLY A 266 13.11 -1.95 -23.91
CA GLY A 266 14.49 -1.64 -24.30
C GLY A 266 14.75 -0.14 -24.53
N LEU A 267 14.05 0.73 -23.80
CA LEU A 267 14.28 2.17 -23.86
C LEU A 267 15.46 2.57 -22.97
N THR A 268 16.33 3.41 -23.50
CA THR A 268 17.31 4.16 -22.70
C THR A 268 16.64 5.42 -22.15
N TYR A 269 16.90 5.75 -20.89
CA TYR A 269 16.31 6.92 -20.28
C TYR A 269 17.32 7.73 -19.47
N TYR A 270 17.05 9.01 -19.39
CA TYR A 270 17.71 9.96 -18.49
C TYR A 270 16.62 10.74 -17.76
N ALA A 271 16.73 10.92 -16.47
CA ALA A 271 15.72 11.60 -15.69
C ALA A 271 16.35 12.50 -14.61
N ALA A 272 15.53 13.44 -14.08
CA ALA A 272 16.03 14.35 -13.07
C ALA A 272 16.17 13.66 -11.70
N PHE A 273 15.22 12.80 -11.35
CA PHE A 273 15.14 12.18 -10.03
C PHE A 273 14.74 10.70 -10.12
N PRO A 274 15.09 9.86 -9.13
CA PRO A 274 14.54 8.51 -8.97
C PRO A 274 13.01 8.54 -8.81
N GLY A 275 12.38 7.37 -8.95
CA GLY A 275 10.92 7.25 -8.92
C GLY A 275 10.30 7.65 -7.58
N CYS A 276 10.93 7.26 -6.48
CA CYS A 276 10.47 7.50 -5.10
C CYS A 276 10.94 8.84 -4.51
N SER A 277 11.74 9.65 -5.25
CA SER A 277 12.29 10.89 -4.75
C SER A 277 11.22 11.89 -4.30
N ALA A 278 11.47 12.57 -3.18
CA ALA A 278 10.69 13.71 -2.71
C ALA A 278 11.18 15.04 -3.31
N GLU A 279 12.30 15.06 -4.02
CA GLU A 279 12.91 16.25 -4.58
C GLU A 279 12.08 16.83 -5.73
N THR A 280 12.02 18.15 -5.77
CA THR A 280 11.28 18.91 -6.80
C THR A 280 12.14 19.94 -7.52
N GLU A 281 13.36 20.19 -7.03
CA GLU A 281 14.29 21.18 -7.57
C GLU A 281 15.61 20.51 -7.99
N ALA A 282 15.81 20.40 -9.30
CA ALA A 282 17.01 19.81 -9.85
C ALA A 282 18.24 20.68 -9.66
N SER A 283 19.39 20.06 -9.40
CA SER A 283 20.69 20.72 -9.32
C SER A 283 21.07 21.34 -10.67
N PHE A 284 22.00 22.29 -10.63
CA PHE A 284 22.52 22.89 -11.87
C PHE A 284 23.20 21.83 -12.75
N GLU A 285 23.92 20.89 -12.15
CA GLU A 285 24.60 19.79 -12.82
C GLU A 285 23.58 18.89 -13.55
N THR A 286 22.49 18.51 -12.90
CA THR A 286 21.40 17.70 -13.49
C THR A 286 20.76 18.42 -14.68
N ILE A 287 20.49 19.73 -14.54
CA ILE A 287 19.92 20.54 -15.64
C ILE A 287 20.86 20.57 -16.84
N VAL A 288 22.14 20.83 -16.64
CA VAL A 288 23.16 20.87 -17.72
C VAL A 288 23.25 19.50 -18.37
N PHE A 289 23.36 18.44 -17.59
CA PHE A 289 23.46 17.07 -18.09
C PHE A 289 22.27 16.69 -18.98
N LEU A 290 21.04 16.91 -18.51
CA LEU A 290 19.85 16.60 -19.29
C LEU A 290 19.72 17.46 -20.55
N SER A 291 20.09 18.73 -20.47
CA SER A 291 20.11 19.63 -21.62
C SER A 291 21.09 19.16 -22.70
N ASP A 292 22.29 18.72 -22.30
CA ASP A 292 23.28 18.16 -23.19
C ASP A 292 22.83 16.85 -23.83
N LYS A 293 22.11 15.99 -23.09
CA LYS A 293 21.51 14.75 -23.66
C LYS A 293 20.44 15.09 -24.70
N VAL A 294 19.52 16.01 -24.40
CA VAL A 294 18.50 16.46 -25.38
C VAL A 294 19.16 16.98 -26.65
N LYS A 295 20.16 17.85 -26.51
CA LYS A 295 20.87 18.45 -27.63
C LYS A 295 21.68 17.45 -28.45
N SER A 296 22.52 16.67 -27.77
CA SER A 296 23.46 15.74 -28.44
C SER A 296 22.76 14.58 -29.15
N LEU A 297 21.63 14.13 -28.62
CA LEU A 297 20.82 13.06 -29.19
C LEU A 297 19.74 13.58 -30.15
N GLY A 298 19.60 14.92 -30.27
CA GLY A 298 18.58 15.54 -31.13
C GLY A 298 17.16 15.14 -30.78
N LEU A 299 16.86 15.09 -29.47
CA LEU A 299 15.55 14.65 -29.02
C LEU A 299 14.48 15.72 -29.30
N PRO A 300 13.31 15.36 -29.84
CA PRO A 300 12.28 16.30 -30.23
C PRO A 300 11.44 16.80 -29.05
N CYS A 301 11.56 16.15 -27.92
CA CYS A 301 10.75 16.48 -26.74
C CYS A 301 11.46 16.12 -25.42
N VAL A 302 10.93 16.68 -24.34
CA VAL A 302 11.22 16.30 -22.96
C VAL A 302 9.92 15.83 -22.33
N LEU A 303 10.00 14.73 -21.57
CA LEU A 303 8.85 14.15 -20.87
C LEU A 303 8.75 14.71 -19.45
N THR A 304 7.54 14.74 -18.91
CA THR A 304 7.22 15.07 -17.52
C THR A 304 6.19 14.08 -16.99
N MET A 305 5.93 14.09 -15.68
CA MET A 305 4.80 13.39 -15.08
C MET A 305 3.52 14.26 -15.06
N GLU A 306 2.37 13.62 -14.87
CA GLU A 306 1.14 14.31 -14.55
C GLU A 306 1.29 15.19 -13.29
N GLY A 307 0.62 16.34 -13.29
CA GLY A 307 0.73 17.32 -12.20
C GLY A 307 1.96 18.21 -12.23
N SER A 308 2.94 17.95 -13.13
CA SER A 308 4.12 18.77 -13.30
C SER A 308 3.76 20.20 -13.75
N ASN A 309 4.48 21.18 -13.22
CA ASN A 309 4.36 22.58 -13.68
C ASN A 309 5.19 22.87 -14.96
N HIS A 310 5.91 21.88 -15.45
CA HIS A 310 6.79 21.93 -16.64
C HIS A 310 7.95 22.93 -16.56
N SER A 311 8.26 23.51 -15.41
CA SER A 311 9.31 24.55 -15.31
C SER A 311 10.70 23.97 -15.61
N LEU A 312 11.01 22.79 -15.06
CA LEU A 312 12.27 22.10 -15.30
C LEU A 312 12.43 21.70 -16.77
N ALA A 313 11.37 21.13 -17.39
CA ALA A 313 11.38 20.75 -18.79
C ALA A 313 11.62 21.94 -19.73
N LYS A 314 11.01 23.11 -19.45
CA LYS A 314 11.26 24.35 -20.17
C LYS A 314 12.70 24.78 -20.05
N THR A 315 13.27 24.79 -18.85
CA THR A 315 14.67 25.18 -18.60
C THR A 315 15.64 24.26 -19.36
N ILE A 316 15.36 22.95 -19.40
CA ILE A 316 16.17 21.96 -20.13
C ILE A 316 16.11 22.24 -21.64
N LEU A 317 14.93 22.47 -22.22
CA LEU A 317 14.77 22.78 -23.64
C LEU A 317 15.44 24.11 -24.04
N GLU A 318 15.30 25.15 -23.22
CA GLU A 318 15.95 26.45 -23.41
C GLU A 318 17.49 26.32 -23.41
N ASN A 319 18.06 25.58 -22.45
CA ASN A 319 19.51 25.33 -22.37
C ASN A 319 20.01 24.45 -23.52
N ALA A 320 19.20 23.48 -23.97
CA ALA A 320 19.52 22.70 -25.16
C ALA A 320 19.43 23.46 -26.46
N CYS A 321 18.87 24.69 -26.43
CA CYS A 321 18.61 25.55 -27.60
C CYS A 321 17.76 24.86 -28.65
N THR A 322 16.68 24.22 -28.24
CA THR A 322 15.71 23.49 -29.11
C THR A 322 14.29 23.97 -28.87
N ASP A 323 13.47 23.97 -29.92
CA ASP A 323 12.01 24.22 -29.86
C ASP A 323 11.22 22.93 -29.61
N GLY A 324 11.81 21.97 -28.90
CA GLY A 324 11.19 20.69 -28.60
C GLY A 324 9.88 20.82 -27.80
N SER A 325 9.03 19.82 -27.94
CA SER A 325 7.75 19.76 -27.21
C SER A 325 7.92 19.20 -25.78
N ILE A 326 6.96 19.51 -24.91
CA ILE A 326 6.86 18.87 -23.58
C ILE A 326 5.66 17.92 -23.66
N LEU A 327 5.90 16.65 -23.34
CA LEU A 327 4.86 15.62 -23.31
C LEU A 327 4.75 15.06 -21.89
N THR A 328 3.56 14.56 -21.51
CA THR A 328 3.29 14.10 -20.14
C THR A 328 2.95 12.64 -20.12
N LEU A 329 3.70 11.86 -19.32
CA LEU A 329 3.41 10.48 -18.98
C LEU A 329 2.54 10.41 -17.71
N GLN A 330 1.72 9.38 -17.61
CA GLN A 330 0.87 9.08 -16.47
C GLN A 330 1.55 8.06 -15.58
N SER A 331 1.79 8.39 -14.31
CA SER A 331 2.31 7.42 -13.33
C SER A 331 1.22 6.52 -12.77
N LEU A 332 -0.03 6.87 -12.97
CA LEU A 332 -1.22 6.17 -12.47
C LEU A 332 -1.37 6.18 -10.93
N GLN A 333 -0.48 6.84 -10.21
CA GLN A 333 -0.58 6.97 -8.74
C GLN A 333 -1.69 7.94 -8.32
N ALA A 334 -1.85 9.01 -9.06
CA ALA A 334 -2.67 10.17 -8.70
C ALA A 334 -3.99 10.27 -9.48
N VAL A 335 -4.51 9.17 -10.00
CA VAL A 335 -5.78 9.17 -10.74
C VAL A 335 -6.93 9.60 -9.83
N SER A 336 -7.62 10.67 -10.23
CA SER A 336 -8.69 11.26 -9.43
C SER A 336 -9.99 10.45 -9.51
N GLN A 337 -10.84 10.57 -8.47
CA GLN A 337 -12.16 9.96 -8.48
C GLN A 337 -12.99 10.45 -9.68
N SER A 338 -12.83 11.71 -10.09
CA SER A 338 -13.53 12.26 -11.26
C SER A 338 -13.14 11.55 -12.57
N GLU A 339 -11.86 11.19 -12.74
CA GLU A 339 -11.43 10.43 -13.91
C GLU A 339 -11.98 9.00 -13.88
N ILE A 340 -11.99 8.36 -12.71
CA ILE A 340 -12.58 7.04 -12.52
C ILE A 340 -14.08 7.06 -12.86
N ASP A 341 -14.81 8.06 -12.40
CA ASP A 341 -16.25 8.24 -12.67
C ASP A 341 -16.52 8.52 -14.16
N GLN A 342 -15.56 9.13 -14.86
CA GLN A 342 -15.60 9.35 -16.32
C GLN A 342 -15.18 8.12 -17.12
N GLY A 343 -14.83 7.02 -16.46
CA GLY A 343 -14.52 5.76 -17.11
C GLY A 343 -13.04 5.48 -17.31
N ALA A 344 -12.15 6.19 -16.61
CA ALA A 344 -10.73 5.86 -16.64
C ALA A 344 -10.49 4.43 -16.18
N THR A 345 -9.65 3.71 -16.91
CA THR A 345 -9.19 2.36 -16.60
C THR A 345 -7.66 2.33 -16.63
N TYR A 346 -7.08 1.33 -16.00
CA TYR A 346 -5.64 1.08 -16.08
C TYR A 346 -5.19 0.98 -17.54
N LEU A 347 -5.90 0.19 -18.35
CA LEU A 347 -5.58 0.04 -19.78
C LEU A 347 -5.70 1.35 -20.54
N SER A 348 -6.71 2.19 -20.28
CA SER A 348 -6.84 3.47 -20.97
C SER A 348 -5.69 4.43 -20.65
N LYS A 349 -5.22 4.44 -19.39
CA LYS A 349 -4.06 5.24 -18.97
C LYS A 349 -2.74 4.72 -19.55
N MET A 350 -2.57 3.41 -19.62
CA MET A 350 -1.41 2.83 -20.31
C MET A 350 -1.47 3.09 -21.82
N GLN A 351 -2.65 3.13 -22.45
CA GLN A 351 -2.81 3.52 -23.86
C GLN A 351 -2.51 5.01 -24.08
N GLU A 352 -2.80 5.89 -23.13
CA GLU A 352 -2.34 7.30 -23.14
C GLU A 352 -0.80 7.34 -23.15
N ASN A 353 -0.14 6.58 -22.25
CA ASN A 353 1.33 6.49 -22.21
C ASN A 353 1.91 5.93 -23.52
N TYR A 354 1.29 4.92 -24.11
CA TYR A 354 1.67 4.40 -25.43
C TYR A 354 1.71 5.54 -26.45
N SER A 355 0.64 6.33 -26.56
CA SER A 355 0.53 7.41 -27.53
C SER A 355 1.56 8.52 -27.29
N VAL A 356 1.88 8.81 -26.03
CA VAL A 356 2.93 9.78 -25.65
C VAL A 356 4.31 9.26 -26.06
N LEU A 357 4.62 7.99 -25.79
CA LEU A 357 5.91 7.38 -26.16
C LEU A 357 6.04 7.24 -27.69
N GLU A 358 5.00 6.81 -28.38
CA GLU A 358 4.99 6.75 -29.85
C GLU A 358 5.37 8.11 -30.45
N LYS A 359 4.77 9.19 -29.93
CA LYS A 359 5.09 10.55 -30.34
C LYS A 359 6.52 10.94 -29.98
N ALA A 360 6.97 10.70 -28.76
CA ALA A 360 8.31 11.03 -28.28
C ALA A 360 9.41 10.34 -29.10
N LEU A 361 9.19 9.10 -29.49
CA LEU A 361 10.19 8.31 -30.18
C LEU A 361 10.21 8.52 -31.71
N ASN A 362 9.13 9.08 -32.31
CA ASN A 362 8.99 9.23 -33.75
C ASN A 362 8.76 10.68 -34.24
N GLU A 363 8.58 11.66 -33.33
CA GLU A 363 8.33 13.05 -33.73
C GLU A 363 9.62 13.70 -34.28
N GLY A 364 9.49 14.51 -35.30
CA GLY A 364 10.60 15.24 -35.92
C GLY A 364 11.13 14.66 -37.22
N SER A 365 10.79 13.43 -37.61
CA SER A 365 11.24 12.80 -38.86
C SER A 365 10.32 13.04 -40.03
N ARG A 366 9.11 13.50 -39.80
CA ARG A 366 8.10 13.66 -40.89
C ARG A 366 8.16 14.99 -41.66
N GLU A 367 8.98 15.97 -41.24
CA GLU A 367 9.00 17.29 -41.88
C GLU A 367 10.14 17.54 -42.90
N THR A 368 10.96 16.59 -43.28
CA THR A 368 12.08 16.81 -44.22
C THR A 368 11.83 16.30 -45.66
N TRP A 369 10.62 16.03 -46.08
CA TRP A 369 10.34 15.64 -47.45
C TRP A 369 9.29 16.50 -48.15
N HIS A 370 9.47 17.84 -48.17
CA HIS A 370 8.87 18.69 -49.19
C HIS A 370 9.77 19.91 -49.38
N ASN A 371 10.81 19.73 -50.25
CA ASN A 371 11.35 20.75 -51.17
C ASN A 371 11.99 20.05 -52.36
#